data_a1eb3098319b00f82a49156c418b7501
#
_entry.id   a1eb3098319b00f82a49156c418b7501
#
_cell.length_a   1.000
_cell.length_b   1.000
_cell.length_c   1.000
_cell.angle_alpha   90.00
_cell.angle_beta   90.00
_cell.angle_gamma   90.00
#
_symmetry.space_group_name_H-M   'P 1'
#
loop_
_entity.id
_entity.type
_entity.pdbx_description
1 polymer ?
#
loop_
_entity_poly.entity_id
_entity_poly.type
_entity_poly.pdbx_seq_one_letter_code
_entity_poly.pdbx_strand_id
1 'polypeptide(L)'
;MRNNMQKGFTLIELMIVIAIIGVLAAVAVPAYSDYTAKAQVTAGLASIKAGQTSIEIKLNDGLTADSADLASFGLQSSSGSCSAITVKAKGGNGGGAAGVLCALQGSTKIQGKFIQLLRNATTLAWTCVTDAPSTLIPKGCTSQANAPVNPT
;
A
#
# COMPACT_ATOMS: atom_id res chain seq x y z
N MET A 1 -14.58 -41.54 51.00
CA MET A 1 -13.74 -40.45 50.42
C MET A 1 -13.22 -40.89 49.07
N ARG A 2 -13.64 -40.27 47.97
CA ARG A 2 -13.17 -40.61 46.62
C ARG A 2 -11.88 -39.81 46.35
N ASN A 3 -10.76 -40.47 46.32
CA ASN A 3 -9.50 -39.88 45.89
C ASN A 3 -9.57 -39.62 44.37
N ASN A 4 -9.74 -38.36 43.96
CA ASN A 4 -9.57 -37.96 42.59
C ASN A 4 -8.06 -38.02 42.27
N MET A 5 -7.63 -39.08 41.56
CA MET A 5 -6.27 -39.12 40.99
C MET A 5 -6.14 -38.04 39.93
N GLN A 6 -5.45 -36.95 40.26
CA GLN A 6 -5.06 -35.94 39.30
C GLN A 6 -4.02 -36.58 38.35
N LYS A 7 -4.37 -36.72 37.08
CA LYS A 7 -3.43 -37.09 36.04
C LYS A 7 -2.57 -35.87 35.72
N GLY A 8 -1.29 -35.92 36.01
CA GLY A 8 -0.34 -34.87 35.65
C GLY A 8 0.11 -35.02 34.19
N PHE A 9 0.38 -33.88 33.53
CA PHE A 9 1.02 -33.85 32.23
C PHE A 9 2.47 -34.36 32.35
N THR A 10 2.90 -35.17 31.38
CA THR A 10 4.30 -35.61 31.31
C THR A 10 5.16 -34.53 30.68
N LEU A 11 6.43 -34.47 31.10
CA LEU A 11 7.39 -33.48 30.57
C LEU A 11 7.61 -33.70 29.07
N ILE A 12 7.56 -34.92 28.61
CA ILE A 12 7.73 -35.26 27.19
C ILE A 12 6.55 -34.81 26.32
N GLU A 13 5.32 -34.88 26.82
CA GLU A 13 4.15 -34.37 26.11
C GLU A 13 4.25 -32.87 25.89
N LEU A 14 4.76 -32.13 26.90
CA LEU A 14 4.97 -30.69 26.74
C LEU A 14 6.09 -30.40 25.73
N MET A 15 7.20 -31.17 25.74
CA MET A 15 8.32 -30.95 24.83
C MET A 15 7.94 -31.17 23.36
N ILE A 16 7.15 -32.21 23.03
CA ILE A 16 6.74 -32.43 21.65
C ILE A 16 5.78 -31.35 21.15
N VAL A 17 4.91 -30.81 22.00
CA VAL A 17 4.00 -29.71 21.65
C VAL A 17 4.76 -28.45 21.29
N ILE A 18 5.72 -28.02 22.14
CA ILE A 18 6.52 -26.82 21.83
C ILE A 18 7.40 -27.02 20.59
N ALA A 19 7.91 -28.24 20.35
CA ALA A 19 8.67 -28.55 19.14
C ALA A 19 7.80 -28.38 17.86
N ILE A 20 6.57 -28.90 17.86
CA ILE A 20 5.64 -28.76 16.74
C ILE A 20 5.26 -27.30 16.51
N ILE A 21 4.94 -26.56 17.59
CA ILE A 21 4.64 -25.13 17.49
C ILE A 21 5.82 -24.36 16.90
N GLY A 22 7.04 -24.67 17.33
CA GLY A 22 8.26 -24.02 16.82
C GLY A 22 8.45 -24.22 15.32
N VAL A 23 8.23 -25.43 14.81
CA VAL A 23 8.33 -25.73 13.37
C VAL A 23 7.23 -25.00 12.57
N LEU A 24 5.99 -25.02 13.06
CA LEU A 24 4.88 -24.33 12.40
C LEU A 24 5.08 -22.80 12.38
N ALA A 25 5.53 -22.22 13.49
CA ALA A 25 5.80 -20.79 13.59
C ALA A 25 6.92 -20.35 12.63
N ALA A 26 7.96 -21.16 12.43
CA ALA A 26 9.07 -20.85 11.54
C ALA A 26 8.63 -20.59 10.09
N VAL A 27 7.56 -21.27 9.63
CA VAL A 27 7.00 -21.08 8.28
C VAL A 27 5.89 -20.03 8.25
N ALA A 28 5.05 -19.99 9.30
CA ALA A 28 3.88 -19.11 9.33
C ALA A 28 4.25 -17.63 9.46
N VAL A 29 5.24 -17.28 10.28
CA VAL A 29 5.59 -15.88 10.56
C VAL A 29 6.07 -15.13 9.32
N PRO A 30 7.03 -15.61 8.51
CA PRO A 30 7.45 -14.89 7.30
C PRO A 30 6.31 -14.79 6.26
N ALA A 31 5.50 -15.83 6.08
CA ALA A 31 4.39 -15.81 5.16
C ALA A 31 3.32 -14.77 5.57
N TYR A 32 3.00 -14.68 6.86
CA TYR A 32 2.09 -13.67 7.40
C TYR A 32 2.63 -12.25 7.20
N SER A 33 3.93 -12.03 7.41
CA SER A 33 4.58 -10.73 7.18
C SER A 33 4.46 -10.27 5.73
N ASP A 34 4.64 -11.18 4.75
CA ASP A 34 4.48 -10.86 3.32
C ASP A 34 3.03 -10.55 2.96
N TYR A 35 2.10 -11.32 3.48
CA TYR A 35 0.68 -11.09 3.27
C TYR A 35 0.25 -9.71 3.81
N THR A 36 0.64 -9.36 5.03
CA THR A 36 0.32 -8.06 5.63
C THR A 36 0.96 -6.90 4.88
N ALA A 37 2.23 -7.03 4.46
CA ALA A 37 2.91 -6.01 3.67
C ALA A 37 2.19 -5.78 2.32
N LYS A 38 1.80 -6.85 1.62
CA LYS A 38 1.04 -6.76 0.37
C LYS A 38 -0.33 -6.11 0.56
N ALA A 39 -1.02 -6.43 1.64
CA ALA A 39 -2.30 -5.81 1.99
C ALA A 39 -2.14 -4.29 2.22
N GLN A 40 -1.06 -3.88 2.89
CA GLN A 40 -0.75 -2.47 3.12
C GLN A 40 -0.44 -1.71 1.83
N VAL A 41 0.33 -2.28 0.89
CA VAL A 41 0.56 -1.67 -0.43
C VAL A 41 -0.76 -1.52 -1.20
N THR A 42 -1.61 -2.53 -1.16
CA THR A 42 -2.93 -2.49 -1.80
C THR A 42 -3.85 -1.45 -1.16
N ALA A 43 -3.81 -1.30 0.16
CA ALA A 43 -4.56 -0.27 0.89
C ALA A 43 -4.05 1.14 0.56
N GLY A 44 -2.73 1.31 0.41
CA GLY A 44 -2.12 2.56 -0.07
C GLY A 44 -2.62 2.93 -1.46
N LEU A 45 -2.66 1.96 -2.39
CA LEU A 45 -3.24 2.16 -3.72
C LEU A 45 -4.72 2.57 -3.65
N ALA A 46 -5.51 1.91 -2.80
CA ALA A 46 -6.92 2.25 -2.63
C ALA A 46 -7.11 3.68 -2.11
N SER A 47 -6.26 4.13 -1.17
CA SER A 47 -6.30 5.49 -0.62
C SER A 47 -6.09 6.57 -1.70
N ILE A 48 -5.19 6.34 -2.66
CA ILE A 48 -4.93 7.32 -3.73
C ILE A 48 -5.92 7.19 -4.90
N LYS A 49 -6.48 6.01 -5.14
CA LYS A 49 -7.52 5.81 -6.17
C LYS A 49 -8.80 6.61 -5.88
N ALA A 50 -9.11 6.85 -4.63
CA ALA A 50 -10.29 7.64 -4.25
C ALA A 50 -10.29 9.04 -4.87
N GLY A 51 -9.13 9.67 -5.05
CA GLY A 51 -9.00 10.99 -5.68
C GLY A 51 -9.00 11.01 -7.20
N GLN A 52 -8.88 9.86 -7.86
CA GLN A 52 -8.72 9.79 -9.33
C GLN A 52 -9.85 10.50 -10.09
N THR A 53 -11.10 10.23 -9.72
CA THR A 53 -12.26 10.83 -10.37
C THR A 53 -12.33 12.35 -10.16
N SER A 54 -12.06 12.81 -8.95
CA SER A 54 -12.07 14.25 -8.63
C SER A 54 -10.95 15.00 -9.37
N ILE A 55 -9.79 14.36 -9.55
CA ILE A 55 -8.70 14.91 -10.35
C ILE A 55 -9.10 15.03 -11.82
N GLU A 56 -9.75 14.01 -12.40
CA GLU A 56 -10.26 14.06 -13.78
C GLU A 56 -11.25 15.24 -13.99
N ILE A 57 -12.19 15.41 -13.06
CA ILE A 57 -13.15 16.51 -13.12
C ILE A 57 -12.40 17.85 -13.12
N LYS A 58 -11.49 18.05 -12.17
CA LYS A 58 -10.74 19.30 -12.06
C LYS A 58 -9.80 19.56 -13.24
N LEU A 59 -9.20 18.54 -13.83
CA LEU A 59 -8.40 18.68 -15.04
C LEU A 59 -9.27 19.11 -16.23
N ASN A 60 -10.49 18.60 -16.34
CA ASN A 60 -11.46 19.03 -17.35
C ASN A 60 -11.93 20.48 -17.11
N ASP A 61 -12.01 20.90 -15.85
CA ASP A 61 -12.35 22.27 -15.45
C ASP A 61 -11.16 23.26 -15.60
N GLY A 62 -10.02 22.80 -16.12
CA GLY A 62 -8.86 23.64 -16.40
C GLY A 62 -7.85 23.78 -15.25
N LEU A 63 -7.77 22.80 -14.34
CA LEU A 63 -6.73 22.79 -13.31
C LEU A 63 -5.33 22.82 -13.95
N THR A 64 -4.53 23.85 -13.61
CA THR A 64 -3.23 24.09 -14.23
C THR A 64 -2.03 23.99 -13.30
N ALA A 65 -2.24 23.77 -12.00
CA ALA A 65 -1.19 23.83 -10.99
C ALA A 65 -1.20 22.61 -10.04
N ASP A 66 -0.06 22.35 -9.43
CA ASP A 66 0.06 21.44 -8.29
C ASP A 66 -0.89 21.91 -7.19
N SER A 67 -1.83 21.10 -6.80
CA SER A 67 -2.77 21.44 -5.74
C SER A 67 -2.27 20.89 -4.41
N ALA A 68 -1.99 21.79 -3.49
CA ALA A 68 -1.74 21.42 -2.09
C ALA A 68 -3.05 21.10 -1.34
N ASP A 69 -4.20 21.46 -1.91
CA ASP A 69 -5.50 21.21 -1.30
C ASP A 69 -6.02 19.81 -1.67
N LEU A 70 -5.52 18.81 -0.95
CA LEU A 70 -5.93 17.41 -1.08
C LEU A 70 -7.41 17.20 -0.77
N ALA A 71 -7.99 18.03 0.12
CA ALA A 71 -9.38 17.93 0.50
C ALA A 71 -10.31 18.21 -0.70
N SER A 72 -9.90 19.09 -1.60
CA SER A 72 -10.64 19.38 -2.84
C SER A 72 -10.73 18.19 -3.81
N PHE A 73 -9.86 17.20 -3.66
CA PHE A 73 -9.87 15.94 -4.41
C PHE A 73 -10.50 14.79 -3.63
N GLY A 74 -11.02 15.05 -2.42
CA GLY A 74 -11.51 14.02 -1.51
C GLY A 74 -10.41 13.15 -0.92
N LEU A 75 -9.18 13.64 -0.91
CA LEU A 75 -8.01 12.94 -0.36
C LEU A 75 -7.61 13.53 0.99
N GLN A 76 -7.10 12.67 1.86
CA GLN A 76 -6.45 13.08 3.11
C GLN A 76 -4.94 13.17 2.91
N SER A 77 -4.25 13.95 3.75
CA SER A 77 -2.79 14.09 3.69
C SER A 77 -2.04 12.81 4.09
N SER A 78 -2.69 11.92 4.81
CA SER A 78 -2.15 10.61 5.24
C SER A 78 -3.27 9.60 5.43
N SER A 79 -2.93 8.32 5.52
CA SER A 79 -3.85 7.22 5.84
C SER A 79 -3.11 6.14 6.64
N GLY A 80 -3.82 5.08 7.07
CA GLY A 80 -3.19 3.96 7.79
C GLY A 80 -2.03 3.30 7.05
N SER A 81 -2.01 3.36 5.71
CA SER A 81 -0.95 2.77 4.87
C SER A 81 -0.09 3.81 4.14
N CYS A 82 -0.43 5.09 4.20
CA CYS A 82 0.31 6.20 3.60
C CYS A 82 0.74 7.20 4.68
N SER A 83 2.03 7.42 4.86
CA SER A 83 2.56 8.46 5.75
C SER A 83 2.32 9.87 5.17
N ALA A 84 2.32 9.98 3.85
CA ALA A 84 1.97 11.20 3.13
C ALA A 84 1.30 10.84 1.81
N ILE A 85 0.28 11.64 1.43
CA ILE A 85 -0.34 11.61 0.11
C ILE A 85 -0.11 12.98 -0.52
N THR A 86 0.33 12.99 -1.78
CA THR A 86 0.56 14.22 -2.55
C THR A 86 -0.06 14.12 -3.92
N VAL A 87 -0.58 15.23 -4.42
CA VAL A 87 -1.12 15.36 -5.78
C VAL A 87 -0.28 16.36 -6.53
N LYS A 88 0.09 16.01 -7.76
CA LYS A 88 0.70 16.92 -8.73
C LYS A 88 -0.11 16.88 -10.01
N ALA A 89 -0.44 18.02 -10.53
CA ALA A 89 -1.14 18.16 -11.79
C ALA A 89 -0.44 19.20 -12.66
N LYS A 90 -0.21 18.88 -13.95
CA LYS A 90 0.44 19.76 -14.89
C LYS A 90 -0.36 19.84 -16.17
N GLY A 91 -0.75 21.02 -16.55
CA GLY A 91 -1.54 21.28 -17.75
C GLY A 91 -3.00 21.57 -17.45
N GLY A 92 -3.73 22.12 -18.42
CA GLY A 92 -5.12 22.53 -18.33
C GLY A 92 -5.97 22.06 -19.50
N ASN A 93 -7.25 22.43 -19.50
CA ASN A 93 -8.22 22.14 -20.56
C ASN A 93 -8.37 20.63 -20.90
N GLY A 94 -8.49 19.80 -19.87
CA GLY A 94 -8.82 18.38 -20.03
C GLY A 94 -7.65 17.48 -20.46
N GLY A 95 -6.51 18.04 -20.89
CA GLY A 95 -5.36 17.30 -21.40
C GLY A 95 -4.16 17.20 -20.46
N GLY A 96 -4.28 17.62 -19.19
CA GLY A 96 -3.15 17.68 -18.28
C GLY A 96 -2.66 16.32 -17.78
N ALA A 97 -1.35 16.23 -17.55
CA ALA A 97 -0.76 15.13 -16.79
C ALA A 97 -1.07 15.28 -15.29
N ALA A 98 -1.27 14.20 -14.60
CA ALA A 98 -1.47 14.21 -13.15
C ALA A 98 -0.79 13.02 -12.47
N GLY A 99 -0.41 13.18 -11.23
CA GLY A 99 0.13 12.13 -10.40
C GLY A 99 -0.42 12.21 -8.98
N VAL A 100 -0.78 11.07 -8.44
CA VAL A 100 -1.11 10.93 -7.00
C VAL A 100 -0.16 9.93 -6.40
N LEU A 101 0.55 10.35 -5.38
CA LEU A 101 1.57 9.57 -4.69
C LEU A 101 1.15 9.27 -3.26
N CYS A 102 1.36 8.05 -2.85
CA CYS A 102 1.36 7.62 -1.45
C CYS A 102 2.77 7.18 -1.05
N ALA A 103 3.35 7.83 -0.05
CA ALA A 103 4.52 7.33 0.64
C ALA A 103 4.08 6.23 1.61
N LEU A 104 4.48 4.99 1.35
CA LEU A 104 4.01 3.82 2.09
C LEU A 104 4.57 3.79 3.51
N GLN A 105 3.73 3.34 4.44
CA GLN A 105 4.11 3.10 5.84
C GLN A 105 3.53 1.77 6.33
N GLY A 106 4.13 1.24 7.40
CA GLY A 106 3.71 0.01 8.05
C GLY A 106 4.83 -1.00 8.16
N SER A 107 4.74 -2.14 7.49
CA SER A 107 5.76 -3.18 7.52
C SER A 107 7.15 -2.66 7.09
N THR A 108 8.20 -3.15 7.74
CA THR A 108 9.61 -2.81 7.41
C THR A 108 9.97 -3.08 5.95
N LYS A 109 9.25 -3.99 5.27
CA LYS A 109 9.47 -4.32 3.85
C LYS A 109 9.00 -3.24 2.89
N ILE A 110 8.08 -2.37 3.32
CA ILE A 110 7.48 -1.31 2.51
C ILE A 110 7.71 0.10 3.08
N GLN A 111 8.28 0.19 4.25
CA GLN A 111 8.61 1.48 4.88
C GLN A 111 9.51 2.32 3.97
N GLY A 112 9.10 3.56 3.71
CA GLY A 112 9.83 4.48 2.84
C GLY A 112 9.71 4.17 1.34
N LYS A 113 8.93 3.18 0.96
CA LYS A 113 8.56 2.91 -0.42
C LYS A 113 7.38 3.78 -0.84
N PHE A 114 7.12 3.85 -2.14
CA PHE A 114 5.97 4.60 -2.66
C PHE A 114 5.08 3.74 -3.56
N ILE A 115 3.83 4.17 -3.72
CA ILE A 115 2.94 3.76 -4.80
C ILE A 115 2.33 5.01 -5.41
N GLN A 116 2.29 5.07 -6.72
CA GLN A 116 1.87 6.25 -7.47
C GLN A 116 0.93 5.88 -8.60
N LEU A 117 -0.11 6.68 -8.77
CA LEU A 117 -0.95 6.70 -9.97
C LEU A 117 -0.49 7.87 -10.85
N LEU A 118 -0.25 7.59 -12.12
CA LEU A 118 0.18 8.57 -13.12
C LEU A 118 -0.85 8.60 -14.25
N ARG A 119 -1.30 9.79 -14.61
CA ARG A 119 -2.12 10.07 -15.80
C ARG A 119 -1.24 10.62 -16.91
N ASN A 120 -1.30 9.99 -18.05
CA ASN A 120 -0.61 10.47 -19.23
C ASN A 120 -1.42 11.61 -19.90
N ALA A 121 -0.74 12.72 -20.25
CA ALA A 121 -1.38 13.88 -20.85
C ALA A 121 -1.94 13.64 -22.26
N THR A 122 -1.32 12.73 -23.02
CA THR A 122 -1.68 12.46 -24.42
C THR A 122 -2.73 11.36 -24.53
N THR A 123 -2.53 10.23 -23.84
CA THR A 123 -3.42 9.08 -23.91
C THR A 123 -4.56 9.13 -22.89
N LEU A 124 -4.49 10.05 -21.92
CA LEU A 124 -5.40 10.22 -20.79
C LEU A 124 -5.52 8.96 -19.91
N ALA A 125 -4.67 7.97 -20.15
CA ALA A 125 -4.68 6.70 -19.42
C ALA A 125 -3.96 6.85 -18.08
N TRP A 126 -4.50 6.18 -17.06
CA TRP A 126 -3.88 6.05 -15.75
C TRP A 126 -3.04 4.79 -15.65
N THR A 127 -1.85 4.93 -15.14
CA THR A 127 -0.93 3.83 -14.86
C THR A 127 -0.54 3.83 -13.38
N CYS A 128 -0.29 2.64 -12.84
CA CYS A 128 0.16 2.47 -11.46
C CYS A 128 1.62 2.03 -11.45
N VAL A 129 2.44 2.72 -10.68
CA VAL A 129 3.86 2.40 -10.48
C VAL A 129 4.22 2.36 -9.00
N THR A 130 5.18 1.53 -8.63
CA THR A 130 5.66 1.41 -7.24
C THR A 130 7.10 0.92 -7.20
N ASP A 131 7.84 1.30 -6.17
CA ASP A 131 9.17 0.75 -5.86
C ASP A 131 9.12 -0.34 -4.77
N ALA A 132 7.93 -0.81 -4.42
CA ALA A 132 7.78 -1.95 -3.52
C ALA A 132 8.42 -3.22 -4.11
N PRO A 133 8.87 -4.16 -3.27
CA PRO A 133 9.38 -5.46 -3.73
C PRO A 133 8.41 -6.15 -4.70
N SER A 134 8.92 -6.80 -5.74
CA SER A 134 8.12 -7.40 -6.82
C SER A 134 7.04 -8.38 -6.34
N THR A 135 7.30 -9.09 -5.25
CA THR A 135 6.36 -10.03 -4.61
C THR A 135 5.17 -9.33 -3.95
N LEU A 136 5.30 -8.04 -3.63
CA LEU A 136 4.30 -7.25 -2.91
C LEU A 136 3.51 -6.31 -3.83
N ILE A 137 3.84 -6.24 -5.12
CA ILE A 137 3.19 -5.35 -6.09
C ILE A 137 1.73 -5.78 -6.32
N PRO A 138 0.75 -4.86 -6.21
CA PRO A 138 -0.64 -5.14 -6.55
C PRO A 138 -0.81 -5.43 -8.04
N LYS A 139 -1.83 -6.21 -8.39
CA LYS A 139 -2.20 -6.43 -9.80
C LYS A 139 -2.54 -5.10 -10.47
N GLY A 140 -2.00 -4.90 -11.67
CA GLY A 140 -2.19 -3.67 -12.45
C GLY A 140 -1.20 -2.55 -12.15
N CYS A 141 -0.24 -2.77 -11.23
CA CYS A 141 0.90 -1.89 -11.02
C CYS A 141 2.17 -2.50 -11.60
N THR A 142 3.09 -1.65 -12.02
CA THR A 142 4.42 -2.03 -12.52
C THR A 142 5.50 -1.59 -11.55
N SER A 143 6.61 -2.34 -11.53
CA SER A 143 7.78 -1.97 -10.73
C SER A 143 8.49 -0.77 -11.34
N GLN A 144 8.88 0.18 -10.49
CA GLN A 144 9.70 1.32 -10.87
C GLN A 144 10.81 1.51 -9.85
N ALA A 145 12.05 1.31 -10.27
CA ALA A 145 13.21 1.20 -9.40
C ALA A 145 13.75 2.53 -8.83
N ASN A 146 13.13 3.67 -9.12
CA ASN A 146 13.63 5.00 -8.72
C ASN A 146 12.52 5.89 -8.16
N ALA A 147 12.94 7.06 -7.65
CA ALA A 147 12.06 8.07 -7.06
C ALA A 147 10.75 8.31 -7.83
N PRO A 148 9.69 8.77 -7.15
CA PRO A 148 8.41 9.05 -7.79
C PRO A 148 8.59 9.97 -9.00
N VAL A 149 7.96 9.62 -10.13
CA VAL A 149 8.01 10.43 -11.35
C VAL A 149 7.08 11.63 -11.23
N ASN A 150 7.56 12.77 -11.72
CA ASN A 150 6.67 13.88 -11.98
C ASN A 150 5.83 13.56 -13.23
N PRO A 151 4.54 13.88 -13.23
CA PRO A 151 3.71 13.73 -14.40
C PRO A 151 4.24 14.63 -15.54
N THR A 152 4.39 14.08 -16.72
CA THR A 152 4.90 14.74 -17.93
C THR A 152 3.78 14.95 -18.94
#